data_5410c2f44172052b172b43902162fb69
#
_entry.id   5410c2f44172052b172b43902162fb69
#
_cell.length_a   1.000
_cell.length_b   1.000
_cell.length_c   1.000
_cell.angle_alpha   90.00
_cell.angle_beta   90.00
_cell.angle_gamma   90.00
#
_symmetry.space_group_name_H-M   'P 1'
#
loop_
_entity.id
_entity.type
_entity.pdbx_description
1 polymer ?
#
loop_
_entity_poly.entity_id
_entity_poly.type
_entity_poly.pdbx_seq_one_letter_code
_entity_poly.pdbx_strand_id
1 'polypeptide(L)'
;MQDLKALEGKSLAELREIAKALGIKNVMIKKRELIEKIAGTDTPEEAPAENEAGAKGEVSETAAKPAQEAAPQTAAPKAKAPRGRRPRLAKNENAAPQPEAAAEPELPMETKPATAAEPEAAAAPPQAETPAAEPAKAEPKRRGRKPKAQATPEVQAVQETAVPAAAQETHTEQAPRYIEEEVITKDDFAGEIEGEGVLEIMPDGYGFLRSADYNYLNSPDDIYVSPSQIKLFGLKPGDTVNGAIRPPKEGEKYFPLVRVNEINGLAPEYIRDRVQFEFMTPLFPSEKFCLTGNGHNNMSTRIVDLFSPIGKGQRALIVAQPKTGKTMLMQSLINAIADNHPEVYIIVLLIDERPEEVTEMARNSKAEVVASTFDEQASRHVKVAEMVLDKAKRMVESGHDVVIFLDSITRLARAYNSVQPASGKVLSGGVDANALHKPKRFFGAARNTEEKGSLTIIATALIDTGSKMDEVIFEEFKGTGNMELQLDRKLANKRVYPAVDVIASGTRREDLLLPRDVMNRTWVLRKYLSDMTPVEAMEFLQKQMGLTDTNEEFLATMNH
;
A
#
# COMPACT_ATOMS: atom_id res chain seq x y z
N MET A 1 35.03 -38.32 17.46
CA MET A 1 34.05 -37.23 17.65
C MET A 1 34.79 -36.06 18.26
N GLN A 2 35.25 -35.13 17.42
CA GLN A 2 35.72 -33.83 17.92
C GLN A 2 34.48 -33.09 18.40
N ASP A 3 34.50 -32.66 19.65
CA ASP A 3 33.35 -32.04 20.30
C ASP A 3 32.87 -30.82 19.53
N LEU A 4 31.65 -30.86 19.00
CA LEU A 4 30.95 -29.74 18.35
C LEU A 4 31.05 -28.47 19.20
N LYS A 5 30.97 -28.58 20.52
CA LYS A 5 31.15 -27.46 21.45
C LYS A 5 32.57 -26.83 21.43
N ALA A 6 33.60 -27.66 21.14
CA ALA A 6 34.97 -27.14 21.02
C ALA A 6 35.17 -26.35 19.70
N LEU A 7 34.42 -26.69 18.64
CA LEU A 7 34.44 -25.97 17.36
C LEU A 7 33.62 -24.68 17.41
N GLU A 8 32.54 -24.62 18.16
CA GLU A 8 31.73 -23.42 18.33
C GLU A 8 32.49 -22.28 19.05
N GLY A 9 33.41 -22.63 19.96
CA GLY A 9 34.26 -21.65 20.66
C GLY A 9 35.39 -21.04 19.82
N LYS A 10 35.70 -21.60 18.63
CA LYS A 10 36.79 -21.14 17.78
C LYS A 10 36.41 -19.97 16.88
N SER A 11 37.39 -19.13 16.54
CA SER A 11 37.20 -18.01 15.62
C SER A 11 37.01 -18.50 14.18
N LEU A 12 36.37 -17.70 13.34
CA LEU A 12 36.12 -18.03 11.92
C LEU A 12 37.42 -18.26 11.13
N ALA A 13 38.51 -17.59 11.53
CA ALA A 13 39.83 -17.75 10.92
C ALA A 13 40.43 -19.15 11.22
N GLU A 14 40.39 -19.57 12.45
CA GLU A 14 40.86 -20.89 12.91
C GLU A 14 40.04 -22.04 12.31
N LEU A 15 38.72 -21.87 12.20
CA LEU A 15 37.86 -22.85 11.56
C LEU A 15 38.17 -23.00 10.07
N ARG A 16 38.55 -21.92 9.37
CA ARG A 16 38.97 -21.96 7.97
C ARG A 16 40.34 -22.66 7.79
N GLU A 17 41.23 -22.52 8.73
CA GLU A 17 42.53 -23.24 8.72
C GLU A 17 42.32 -24.74 8.96
N ILE A 18 41.45 -25.10 9.90
CA ILE A 18 41.08 -26.51 10.17
C ILE A 18 40.39 -27.12 8.94
N ALA A 19 39.45 -26.40 8.32
CA ALA A 19 38.77 -26.87 7.11
C ALA A 19 39.73 -27.05 5.92
N LYS A 20 40.74 -26.19 5.79
CA LYS A 20 41.81 -26.33 4.78
C LYS A 20 42.68 -27.55 5.05
N ALA A 21 43.04 -27.80 6.32
CA ALA A 21 43.81 -28.98 6.74
C ALA A 21 43.06 -30.29 6.48
N LEU A 22 41.72 -30.25 6.58
CA LEU A 22 40.83 -31.40 6.28
C LEU A 22 40.46 -31.52 4.79
N GLY A 23 41.03 -30.69 3.91
CA GLY A 23 40.85 -30.81 2.45
C GLY A 23 39.51 -30.29 1.91
N ILE A 24 38.75 -29.52 2.68
CA ILE A 24 37.45 -28.96 2.27
C ILE A 24 37.69 -27.86 1.24
N LYS A 25 37.21 -28.05 0.00
CA LYS A 25 37.48 -27.15 -1.15
C LYS A 25 36.83 -25.78 -1.04
N ASN A 26 35.73 -25.64 -0.26
CA ASN A 26 35.03 -24.37 -0.12
C ASN A 26 35.05 -23.91 1.35
N VAL A 27 35.96 -23.00 1.70
CA VAL A 27 36.15 -22.45 3.05
C VAL A 27 35.56 -21.05 3.25
N MET A 28 34.91 -20.48 2.22
CA MET A 28 34.32 -19.12 2.26
C MET A 28 32.83 -19.13 2.54
N ILE A 29 32.42 -20.01 3.48
CA ILE A 29 31.03 -20.19 3.92
C ILE A 29 30.84 -19.66 5.35
N LYS A 30 29.58 -19.58 5.79
CA LYS A 30 29.23 -19.09 7.13
C LYS A 30 29.79 -20.02 8.23
N LYS A 31 30.07 -19.46 9.40
CA LYS A 31 30.67 -20.20 10.55
C LYS A 31 29.96 -21.52 10.85
N ARG A 32 28.64 -21.51 10.85
CA ARG A 32 27.80 -22.67 11.19
C ARG A 32 27.93 -23.81 10.17
N GLU A 33 27.86 -23.49 8.90
CA GLU A 33 28.05 -24.45 7.78
C GLU A 33 29.47 -25.01 7.72
N LEU A 34 30.46 -24.20 8.15
CA LEU A 34 31.85 -24.65 8.19
C LEU A 34 32.05 -25.67 9.32
N ILE A 35 31.41 -25.47 10.48
CA ILE A 35 31.41 -26.40 11.60
C ILE A 35 30.72 -27.72 11.23
N GLU A 36 29.58 -27.66 10.54
CA GLU A 36 28.85 -28.85 10.08
C GLU A 36 29.66 -29.65 9.08
N LYS A 37 30.36 -29.00 8.16
CA LYS A 37 31.24 -29.70 7.20
C LYS A 37 32.49 -30.27 7.84
N ILE A 38 33.07 -29.63 8.84
CA ILE A 38 34.20 -30.18 9.61
C ILE A 38 33.76 -31.37 10.44
N ALA A 39 32.56 -31.32 11.04
CA ALA A 39 32.01 -32.43 11.83
C ALA A 39 31.54 -33.63 10.96
N GLY A 40 31.17 -33.40 9.70
CA GLY A 40 30.68 -34.41 8.77
C GLY A 40 31.77 -35.19 8.03
N THR A 41 33.06 -34.84 8.17
CA THR A 41 34.17 -35.55 7.51
C THR A 41 34.64 -36.83 8.23
N ASP A 42 34.03 -37.15 9.38
CA ASP A 42 34.39 -38.33 10.19
C ASP A 42 33.45 -39.55 10.02
N THR A 43 32.55 -39.56 9.03
CA THR A 43 31.69 -40.71 8.72
C THR A 43 32.05 -41.31 7.37
N PRO A 44 32.38 -42.60 7.28
CA PRO A 44 32.58 -43.29 6.00
C PRO A 44 31.23 -43.45 5.30
N GLU A 45 31.23 -43.12 4.02
CA GLU A 45 30.14 -43.24 3.07
C GLU A 45 29.73 -44.71 2.92
N GLU A 46 28.58 -45.13 3.47
CA GLU A 46 27.88 -46.35 3.12
C GLU A 46 26.93 -46.10 1.97
N ALA A 47 27.15 -46.76 0.87
CA ALA A 47 26.32 -46.79 -0.32
C ALA A 47 24.94 -47.40 -0.03
N PRO A 48 23.84 -46.90 -0.63
CA PRO A 48 22.55 -47.57 -0.55
C PRO A 48 22.44 -48.66 -1.61
N ALA A 49 22.04 -49.86 -1.10
CA ALA A 49 21.76 -51.05 -1.86
C ALA A 49 20.51 -50.94 -2.72
N GLU A 50 20.65 -51.48 -3.91
CA GLU A 50 19.61 -51.75 -4.91
C GLU A 50 18.55 -52.73 -4.37
N ASN A 51 17.33 -52.56 -4.85
CA ASN A 51 16.42 -53.71 -5.00
C ASN A 51 15.69 -53.66 -6.34
N GLU A 52 15.87 -54.76 -7.01
CA GLU A 52 15.44 -55.16 -8.35
C GLU A 52 13.93 -55.36 -8.49
N ALA A 53 13.45 -55.23 -9.72
CA ALA A 53 12.79 -56.22 -10.56
C ALA A 53 12.08 -55.48 -11.71
N GLY A 54 12.22 -55.74 -12.93
CA GLY A 54 12.52 -56.88 -13.74
C GLY A 54 12.00 -56.64 -15.15
N ALA A 55 12.82 -57.07 -16.10
CA ALA A 55 12.61 -57.80 -17.32
C ALA A 55 12.52 -57.07 -18.70
N LYS A 56 13.59 -57.30 -19.44
CA LYS A 56 13.72 -57.80 -20.87
C LYS A 56 13.24 -56.88 -21.99
N GLY A 57 14.02 -56.68 -23.00
CA GLY A 57 14.87 -57.34 -23.95
C GLY A 57 15.45 -56.34 -24.96
N GLU A 58 16.71 -56.53 -25.21
CA GLU A 58 17.39 -56.94 -26.47
C GLU A 58 17.08 -56.08 -27.73
N VAL A 59 17.99 -55.69 -28.59
CA VAL A 59 19.37 -55.96 -29.00
C VAL A 59 19.76 -54.90 -30.06
N SER A 60 20.99 -54.58 -30.12
CA SER A 60 22.11 -54.45 -31.06
C SER A 60 22.32 -53.09 -31.76
N GLU A 61 23.54 -52.64 -31.54
CA GLU A 61 24.73 -52.52 -32.46
C GLU A 61 24.57 -51.52 -33.59
N THR A 62 25.45 -50.61 -33.88
CA THR A 62 26.91 -50.63 -34.09
C THR A 62 27.44 -49.21 -34.24
N ALA A 63 28.55 -48.93 -33.62
CA ALA A 63 29.85 -48.44 -34.05
C ALA A 63 29.98 -47.33 -35.13
N ALA A 64 30.68 -46.27 -34.84
CA ALA A 64 32.04 -45.95 -35.26
C ALA A 64 32.40 -44.45 -35.09
N LYS A 65 33.48 -44.23 -34.37
CA LYS A 65 34.40 -43.08 -34.49
C LYS A 65 35.34 -43.35 -35.68
N PRO A 66 36.21 -42.44 -36.19
CA PRO A 66 37.04 -41.48 -35.46
C PRO A 66 37.49 -40.17 -36.21
N ALA A 67 38.29 -39.40 -35.46
CA ALA A 67 39.52 -38.63 -35.78
C ALA A 67 39.39 -37.19 -36.31
N GLN A 68 39.91 -36.23 -35.55
CA GLN A 68 41.23 -35.56 -35.57
C GLN A 68 41.37 -34.52 -36.71
N GLU A 69 41.80 -33.30 -36.50
CA GLU A 69 43.06 -32.62 -36.16
C GLU A 69 42.81 -31.09 -36.20
N ALA A 70 43.36 -30.22 -35.51
CA ALA A 70 44.59 -29.78 -34.93
C ALA A 70 44.59 -28.24 -34.88
N ALA A 71 45.13 -27.71 -33.81
CA ALA A 71 45.44 -26.30 -33.59
C ALA A 71 46.71 -25.87 -34.36
N PRO A 72 47.11 -24.59 -34.48
CA PRO A 72 47.90 -23.99 -33.39
C PRO A 72 47.75 -22.48 -33.11
N GLN A 73 48.03 -22.17 -31.83
CA GLN A 73 48.65 -21.08 -31.13
C GLN A 73 49.24 -19.88 -31.90
N THR A 74 49.07 -18.67 -31.32
CA THR A 74 50.16 -17.77 -30.85
C THR A 74 49.57 -16.58 -30.03
N ALA A 75 49.84 -16.51 -28.75
CA ALA A 75 50.79 -15.68 -28.00
C ALA A 75 50.50 -14.16 -27.86
N ALA A 76 50.31 -13.74 -26.61
CA ALA A 76 50.25 -12.40 -26.08
C ALA A 76 51.57 -11.60 -26.21
N PRO A 77 51.69 -10.28 -25.90
CA PRO A 77 51.85 -9.92 -24.50
C PRO A 77 51.22 -8.57 -24.01
N LYS A 78 51.24 -8.43 -22.70
CA LYS A 78 50.88 -7.35 -21.79
C LYS A 78 51.64 -6.02 -22.03
N ALA A 79 51.00 -4.88 -21.72
CA ALA A 79 51.65 -3.78 -21.01
C ALA A 79 50.68 -2.81 -20.36
N LYS A 80 51.13 -2.26 -19.26
CA LYS A 80 50.55 -1.51 -18.14
C LYS A 80 50.20 -0.05 -18.45
N ALA A 81 49.33 0.52 -17.55
CA ALA A 81 48.96 1.91 -17.39
C ALA A 81 50.15 2.88 -17.20
N PRO A 82 49.95 4.23 -17.31
CA PRO A 82 49.73 4.98 -16.08
C PRO A 82 48.79 6.21 -16.16
N ARG A 83 48.42 6.69 -14.95
CA ARG A 83 47.72 7.91 -14.57
C ARG A 83 48.38 9.20 -15.05
N GLY A 84 47.55 10.23 -15.31
CA GLY A 84 48.08 11.60 -15.36
C GLY A 84 47.08 12.69 -15.75
N ARG A 85 46.61 13.44 -14.76
CA ARG A 85 46.34 14.89 -14.67
C ARG A 85 45.72 15.69 -15.82
N ARG A 86 44.65 16.43 -15.43
CA ARG A 86 44.14 17.68 -16.05
C ARG A 86 45.26 18.71 -16.26
N PRO A 87 45.10 19.59 -17.30
CA PRO A 87 44.97 20.99 -16.97
C PRO A 87 43.92 21.80 -17.74
N ARG A 88 43.75 23.01 -17.28
CA ARG A 88 42.82 24.08 -17.59
C ARG A 88 43.20 24.87 -18.86
N LEU A 89 42.12 25.51 -19.47
CA LEU A 89 42.04 26.84 -20.09
C LEU A 89 43.00 27.26 -21.20
N ALA A 90 42.43 27.64 -22.36
CA ALA A 90 42.58 28.99 -22.93
C ALA A 90 41.59 29.27 -24.07
N LYS A 91 41.07 30.47 -24.07
CA LYS A 91 40.35 31.17 -25.13
C LYS A 91 41.21 31.33 -26.39
N ASN A 92 40.63 31.31 -27.55
CA ASN A 92 40.76 32.45 -28.46
C ASN A 92 39.75 32.40 -29.65
N GLU A 93 39.42 33.61 -30.05
CA GLU A 93 38.52 34.10 -31.08
C GLU A 93 39.04 33.80 -32.49
N ASN A 94 38.18 33.62 -33.47
CA ASN A 94 38.01 34.46 -34.66
C ASN A 94 37.48 33.74 -35.93
N ALA A 95 36.50 34.40 -36.51
CA ALA A 95 36.24 34.59 -37.96
C ALA A 95 35.41 33.52 -38.71
N ALA A 96 34.25 33.98 -39.14
CA ALA A 96 33.36 33.52 -40.20
C ALA A 96 34.06 33.53 -41.60
N PRO A 97 33.47 33.01 -42.69
CA PRO A 97 32.23 33.52 -43.26
C PRO A 97 31.25 32.46 -43.86
N GLN A 98 30.00 32.93 -44.05
CA GLN A 98 29.01 32.38 -44.98
C GLN A 98 29.43 32.56 -46.46
N PRO A 99 28.80 31.94 -47.50
CA PRO A 99 27.49 32.43 -47.98
C PRO A 99 26.49 31.38 -48.56
N GLU A 100 25.27 31.88 -48.69
CA GLU A 100 24.23 31.88 -49.76
C GLU A 100 23.40 30.62 -49.97
N ALA A 101 22.13 30.68 -49.97
CA ALA A 101 20.96 31.47 -50.37
C ALA A 101 20.09 30.72 -51.39
N ALA A 102 18.82 30.78 -51.21
CA ALA A 102 17.68 30.79 -52.16
C ALA A 102 16.54 29.87 -51.68
N ALA A 103 15.23 30.16 -51.66
CA ALA A 103 14.42 31.34 -51.92
C ALA A 103 13.00 30.95 -51.52
N GLU A 104 12.28 31.86 -50.90
CA GLU A 104 10.80 31.87 -50.74
C GLU A 104 10.11 32.09 -52.09
N PRO A 105 8.80 31.93 -52.22
CA PRO A 105 7.98 33.09 -52.42
C PRO A 105 6.69 33.21 -51.57
N GLU A 106 6.38 34.49 -51.44
CA GLU A 106 5.35 35.18 -50.68
C GLU A 106 3.89 35.03 -51.18
N LEU A 107 2.98 35.26 -50.25
CA LEU A 107 1.71 35.97 -50.08
C LEU A 107 0.91 36.48 -51.32
N PRO A 108 -0.44 36.77 -51.20
CA PRO A 108 -0.82 38.14 -50.83
C PRO A 108 -1.98 38.32 -49.83
N MET A 109 -1.88 39.47 -49.12
CA MET A 109 -2.88 40.18 -48.32
C MET A 109 -3.91 40.91 -49.20
N GLU A 110 -5.15 41.04 -48.69
CA GLU A 110 -6.04 42.22 -48.92
C GLU A 110 -6.96 42.41 -47.71
N THR A 111 -6.80 43.42 -47.00
CA THR A 111 -7.31 44.81 -46.81
C THR A 111 -8.74 44.94 -46.28
N LYS A 112 -8.78 45.71 -45.16
CA LYS A 112 -9.95 46.32 -44.48
C LYS A 112 -10.65 47.38 -45.36
N PRO A 113 -11.89 47.84 -45.00
CA PRO A 113 -11.94 49.05 -44.18
C PRO A 113 -13.03 49.16 -43.10
N ALA A 114 -12.82 50.14 -42.26
CA ALA A 114 -13.54 50.61 -41.09
C ALA A 114 -14.79 51.48 -41.44
N THR A 115 -15.70 51.58 -40.44
CA THR A 115 -16.40 52.83 -39.98
C THR A 115 -17.32 52.45 -38.81
N ALA A 116 -17.10 52.89 -37.62
CA ALA A 116 -17.49 54.15 -36.93
C ALA A 116 -18.98 54.22 -36.56
N ALA A 117 -19.27 54.25 -35.27
CA ALA A 117 -19.97 55.24 -34.49
C ALA A 117 -20.33 54.76 -33.07
N GLU A 118 -19.75 55.42 -32.09
CA GLU A 118 -20.30 55.77 -30.78
C GLU A 118 -21.39 56.84 -30.91
N PRO A 119 -22.19 57.23 -29.89
CA PRO A 119 -21.88 57.31 -28.47
C PRO A 119 -23.06 57.17 -27.47
N GLU A 120 -22.72 57.45 -26.21
CA GLU A 120 -23.50 57.98 -25.06
C GLU A 120 -24.13 56.96 -24.13
N ALA A 121 -23.87 56.95 -22.89
CA ALA A 121 -23.45 57.80 -21.77
C ALA A 121 -24.34 57.55 -20.54
N ALA A 122 -23.69 57.60 -19.41
CA ALA A 122 -24.16 57.98 -18.06
C ALA A 122 -24.86 56.87 -17.23
N ALA A 123 -24.58 56.63 -15.96
CA ALA A 123 -23.94 57.38 -14.90
C ALA A 123 -23.57 56.48 -13.72
N ALA A 124 -22.47 56.74 -13.08
CA ALA A 124 -22.17 56.46 -11.67
C ALA A 124 -22.15 57.82 -10.93
N PRO A 125 -21.88 57.91 -9.63
CA PRO A 125 -22.25 57.28 -8.38
C PRO A 125 -22.94 58.29 -7.41
N PRO A 126 -23.02 58.11 -6.07
CA PRO A 126 -22.05 58.76 -5.21
C PRO A 126 -21.57 57.97 -3.97
N GLN A 127 -20.33 58.27 -3.62
CA GLN A 127 -19.66 58.09 -2.33
C GLN A 127 -20.18 59.08 -1.29
N ALA A 128 -20.10 58.72 -0.03
CA ALA A 128 -19.81 59.58 1.13
C ALA A 128 -19.44 58.66 2.29
N GLU A 129 -18.25 58.63 2.67
CA GLU A 129 -17.45 59.40 3.67
C GLU A 129 -17.52 58.84 5.05
N THR A 130 -16.36 58.37 5.49
CA THR A 130 -15.90 58.16 6.87
C THR A 130 -15.83 59.51 7.63
N PRO A 131 -15.86 59.53 8.99
CA PRO A 131 -14.56 59.72 9.60
C PRO A 131 -14.31 58.89 10.90
N ALA A 132 -13.02 58.76 11.13
CA ALA A 132 -12.33 58.20 12.28
C ALA A 132 -12.49 59.01 13.57
N ALA A 133 -12.38 58.29 14.70
CA ALA A 133 -11.59 58.72 15.87
C ALA A 133 -11.53 57.61 16.94
N GLU A 134 -10.37 57.12 17.23
CA GLU A 134 -9.88 56.63 18.52
C GLU A 134 -9.52 57.86 19.43
N PRO A 135 -9.13 57.75 20.71
CA PRO A 135 -9.09 56.64 21.66
C PRO A 135 -9.57 57.02 23.11
N ALA A 136 -9.69 56.06 24.05
CA ALA A 136 -9.17 56.23 25.39
C ALA A 136 -9.43 55.04 26.31
N LYS A 137 -8.37 54.65 26.97
CA LYS A 137 -8.17 53.75 28.13
C LYS A 137 -9.09 54.07 29.31
N ALA A 138 -9.47 53.02 30.05
CA ALA A 138 -9.16 52.87 31.50
C ALA A 138 -9.85 51.68 32.14
N GLU A 139 -9.07 50.72 32.65
CA GLU A 139 -9.34 49.92 33.86
C GLU A 139 -9.31 50.84 35.12
N PRO A 140 -9.64 50.40 36.35
CA PRO A 140 -10.06 49.12 36.90
C PRO A 140 -11.05 49.22 38.12
N LYS A 141 -11.29 48.07 38.76
CA LYS A 141 -11.56 47.86 40.20
C LYS A 141 -12.98 47.42 40.65
N ARG A 142 -13.01 46.18 41.11
CA ARG A 142 -13.14 45.65 42.49
C ARG A 142 -14.51 45.57 43.16
N ARG A 143 -14.74 44.35 43.72
CA ARG A 143 -15.43 43.96 44.95
C ARG A 143 -16.95 44.08 44.94
N GLY A 144 -17.72 43.11 45.36
CA GLY A 144 -17.61 42.08 46.33
C GLY A 144 -19.00 41.69 46.84
N ARG A 145 -19.06 40.56 47.48
CA ARG A 145 -20.05 40.15 48.48
C ARG A 145 -21.28 39.36 48.03
N LYS A 146 -21.22 38.07 48.41
CA LYS A 146 -22.39 37.31 48.94
C LYS A 146 -23.01 38.08 50.14
N PRO A 147 -24.34 37.89 50.49
CA PRO A 147 -24.67 36.75 51.30
C PRO A 147 -26.12 36.21 51.20
N LYS A 148 -26.26 34.95 51.66
CA LYS A 148 -27.22 34.38 52.64
C LYS A 148 -28.74 34.41 52.39
N ALA A 149 -29.35 33.27 52.13
CA ALA A 149 -30.10 32.39 53.05
C ALA A 149 -31.43 32.93 53.65
N GLN A 150 -32.40 32.02 53.76
CA GLN A 150 -33.66 31.98 54.54
C GLN A 150 -34.93 32.17 53.69
N ALA A 151 -36.02 31.46 53.81
CA ALA A 151 -36.51 30.47 54.80
C ALA A 151 -37.80 29.88 54.22
N THR A 152 -38.13 28.70 54.61
CA THR A 152 -39.43 28.03 54.55
C THR A 152 -40.48 28.83 55.33
N PRO A 153 -41.79 28.62 55.09
CA PRO A 153 -42.62 27.83 55.99
C PRO A 153 -43.68 26.97 55.29
N GLU A 154 -43.84 25.73 55.74
CA GLU A 154 -44.77 25.16 56.72
C GLU A 154 -46.28 25.21 56.40
N VAL A 155 -46.78 23.97 56.18
CA VAL A 155 -47.95 23.33 56.86
C VAL A 155 -49.36 23.85 56.59
N GLN A 156 -50.19 22.92 56.07
CA GLN A 156 -51.44 22.56 56.83
C GLN A 156 -52.07 21.28 56.28
N ALA A 157 -52.30 20.35 57.22
CA ALA A 157 -53.08 19.12 57.11
C ALA A 157 -54.55 19.40 57.29
N VAL A 158 -55.43 18.61 56.69
CA VAL A 158 -56.77 18.33 57.27
C VAL A 158 -57.15 16.87 56.98
N GLN A 159 -57.65 16.29 58.06
CA GLN A 159 -58.03 14.94 58.38
C GLN A 159 -59.27 14.37 57.67
N GLU A 160 -59.22 13.05 57.57
CA GLU A 160 -60.15 12.01 58.00
C GLU A 160 -61.58 11.96 57.45
N THR A 161 -61.90 10.77 56.93
CA THR A 161 -62.99 9.95 57.49
C THR A 161 -62.92 8.48 57.06
N ALA A 162 -63.41 7.63 58.00
CA ALA A 162 -63.15 6.19 58.10
C ALA A 162 -64.20 5.28 57.43
N VAL A 163 -63.73 4.11 57.01
CA VAL A 163 -64.11 2.65 57.12
C VAL A 163 -65.60 2.23 56.91
N PRO A 164 -66.01 1.00 56.43
CA PRO A 164 -65.42 -0.32 56.81
C PRO A 164 -65.32 -1.45 55.77
N ALA A 165 -64.42 -2.35 56.14
CA ALA A 165 -64.34 -3.82 56.04
C ALA A 165 -65.14 -4.63 55.01
N ALA A 166 -64.46 -5.50 54.32
CA ALA A 166 -64.47 -6.98 54.38
C ALA A 166 -63.73 -7.68 53.25
N ALA A 167 -63.12 -8.78 53.65
CA ALA A 167 -62.72 -9.97 52.93
C ALA A 167 -61.20 -10.13 52.59
N GLN A 168 -60.67 -11.04 53.34
CA GLN A 168 -59.33 -11.65 53.18
C GLN A 168 -59.19 -12.40 51.86
N GLU A 169 -58.15 -12.08 51.13
CA GLU A 169 -57.45 -13.07 50.32
C GLU A 169 -55.95 -12.83 50.45
N THR A 170 -55.29 -13.84 50.92
CA THR A 170 -53.82 -13.95 51.10
C THR A 170 -53.11 -13.91 49.77
N HIS A 171 -52.49 -12.79 49.47
CA HIS A 171 -51.44 -12.72 48.48
C HIS A 171 -50.13 -12.39 49.20
N THR A 172 -49.22 -13.35 49.16
CA THR A 172 -47.83 -13.24 49.58
C THR A 172 -47.18 -12.13 48.77
N GLU A 173 -47.01 -10.95 49.38
CA GLU A 173 -46.17 -9.88 48.86
C GLU A 173 -44.71 -10.36 48.84
N GLN A 174 -44.23 -10.67 47.64
CA GLN A 174 -42.79 -10.68 47.37
C GLN A 174 -42.33 -9.22 47.44
N ALA A 175 -41.48 -8.92 48.40
CA ALA A 175 -40.73 -7.69 48.48
C ALA A 175 -39.99 -7.42 47.18
N PRO A 176 -39.91 -6.18 46.67
CA PRO A 176 -39.10 -5.88 45.52
C PRO A 176 -37.66 -6.26 45.87
N ARG A 177 -37.12 -7.24 45.13
CA ARG A 177 -35.68 -7.50 45.12
C ARG A 177 -35.04 -6.22 44.58
N TYR A 178 -34.42 -5.44 45.43
CA TYR A 178 -33.40 -4.50 45.06
C TYR A 178 -32.35 -5.36 44.33
N ILE A 179 -32.21 -5.16 43.01
CA ILE A 179 -31.04 -5.56 42.28
C ILE A 179 -29.94 -4.74 42.96
N GLU A 180 -29.13 -5.37 43.80
CA GLU A 180 -27.86 -4.80 44.21
C GLU A 180 -27.12 -4.53 42.89
N GLU A 181 -27.01 -3.24 42.52
CA GLU A 181 -26.06 -2.81 41.52
C GLU A 181 -24.71 -3.34 42.04
N GLU A 182 -24.19 -4.39 41.39
CA GLU A 182 -22.82 -4.83 41.61
C GLU A 182 -21.94 -3.60 41.43
N VAL A 183 -21.46 -3.09 42.57
CA VAL A 183 -20.47 -2.02 42.57
C VAL A 183 -19.23 -2.62 41.94
N ILE A 184 -19.06 -2.41 40.63
CA ILE A 184 -17.87 -2.80 39.87
C ILE A 184 -16.67 -2.17 40.57
N THR A 185 -15.94 -2.98 41.31
CA THR A 185 -14.74 -2.54 42.04
C THR A 185 -13.54 -2.55 41.09
N LYS A 186 -12.50 -1.79 41.42
CA LYS A 186 -11.25 -1.77 40.63
C LYS A 186 -10.57 -3.16 40.50
N ASP A 187 -10.92 -4.10 41.38
CA ASP A 187 -10.41 -5.46 41.39
C ASP A 187 -11.13 -6.40 40.40
N ASP A 188 -12.36 -6.02 39.98
CA ASP A 188 -13.13 -6.74 38.96
C ASP A 188 -12.51 -6.59 37.56
N PHE A 189 -11.66 -5.58 37.36
CA PHE A 189 -10.83 -5.38 36.15
C PHE A 189 -9.41 -5.92 36.30
N ALA A 190 -9.11 -6.73 37.31
CA ALA A 190 -7.80 -7.35 37.48
C ALA A 190 -7.52 -8.48 36.45
N GLY A 191 -8.45 -8.77 35.55
CA GLY A 191 -8.23 -9.64 34.38
C GLY A 191 -7.27 -8.98 33.38
N GLU A 192 -6.40 -9.78 32.78
CA GLU A 192 -5.60 -9.35 31.62
C GLU A 192 -6.55 -9.11 30.45
N ILE A 193 -6.73 -7.83 30.07
CA ILE A 193 -7.48 -7.44 28.88
C ILE A 193 -6.49 -7.44 27.71
N GLU A 194 -6.84 -8.10 26.63
CA GLU A 194 -6.04 -8.05 25.40
C GLU A 194 -6.37 -6.79 24.60
N GLY A 195 -5.34 -6.14 24.09
CA GLY A 195 -5.45 -4.99 23.20
C GLY A 195 -4.51 -5.11 22.02
N GLU A 196 -4.98 -4.68 20.85
CA GLU A 196 -4.22 -4.66 19.62
C GLU A 196 -4.21 -3.26 19.02
N GLY A 197 -3.10 -2.90 18.38
CA GLY A 197 -3.00 -1.65 17.65
C GLY A 197 -1.69 -1.49 16.90
N VAL A 198 -1.63 -0.46 16.05
CA VAL A 198 -0.45 -0.11 15.26
C VAL A 198 0.37 0.94 16.00
N LEU A 199 1.66 0.70 16.16
CA LEU A 199 2.56 1.54 16.93
C LEU A 199 2.90 2.84 16.18
N GLU A 200 2.55 3.97 16.78
CA GLU A 200 3.05 5.30 16.44
C GLU A 200 4.05 5.74 17.53
N ILE A 201 5.30 6.04 17.15
CA ILE A 201 6.32 6.49 18.10
C ILE A 201 6.36 8.01 18.11
N MET A 202 6.27 8.59 19.31
CA MET A 202 6.36 10.04 19.52
C MET A 202 7.83 10.51 19.55
N PRO A 203 8.08 11.80 19.26
CA PRO A 203 9.45 12.36 19.30
C PRO A 203 10.19 12.15 20.63
N ASP A 204 9.44 12.07 21.73
CA ASP A 204 9.98 11.84 23.08
C ASP A 204 10.37 10.37 23.34
N GLY A 205 10.16 9.47 22.35
CA GLY A 205 10.60 8.09 22.40
C GLY A 205 9.63 7.11 23.06
N TYR A 206 8.47 7.54 23.54
CA TYR A 206 7.34 6.65 23.89
C TYR A 206 6.43 6.45 22.69
N GLY A 207 5.49 5.51 22.76
CA GLY A 207 4.58 5.24 21.66
C GLY A 207 3.14 5.05 22.10
N PHE A 208 2.25 5.04 21.10
CA PHE A 208 0.86 4.65 21.24
C PHE A 208 0.52 3.57 20.22
N LEU A 209 -0.24 2.56 20.63
CA LEU A 209 -0.90 1.65 19.71
C LEU A 209 -2.21 2.30 19.28
N ARG A 210 -2.34 2.54 17.98
CA ARG A 210 -3.50 3.19 17.36
C ARG A 210 -4.47 2.13 16.85
N SER A 211 -5.76 2.30 17.15
CA SER A 211 -6.81 1.39 16.67
C SER A 211 -7.15 1.63 15.20
N ALA A 212 -7.42 0.54 14.49
CA ALA A 212 -7.96 0.55 13.13
C ALA A 212 -9.35 1.22 13.07
N ASP A 213 -10.18 1.06 14.11
CA ASP A 213 -11.52 1.64 14.19
C ASP A 213 -11.53 3.18 14.10
N TYR A 214 -10.45 3.80 14.53
CA TYR A 214 -10.23 5.26 14.43
C TYR A 214 -9.29 5.65 13.28
N ASN A 215 -9.13 4.78 12.28
CA ASN A 215 -8.24 5.01 11.13
C ASN A 215 -6.80 5.38 11.55
N TYR A 216 -6.30 4.75 12.62
CA TYR A 216 -4.97 5.00 13.21
C TYR A 216 -4.72 6.43 13.71
N LEU A 217 -5.79 7.17 13.95
CA LEU A 217 -5.71 8.51 14.52
C LEU A 217 -5.84 8.46 16.04
N ASN A 218 -5.57 9.60 16.68
CA ASN A 218 -5.67 9.71 18.14
C ASN A 218 -7.10 9.39 18.60
N SER A 219 -7.20 8.44 19.53
CA SER A 219 -8.47 7.96 20.05
C SER A 219 -8.41 7.80 21.57
N PRO A 220 -9.58 7.68 22.23
CA PRO A 220 -9.61 7.32 23.66
C PRO A 220 -9.08 5.91 23.94
N ASP A 221 -9.08 5.03 22.93
CA ASP A 221 -8.66 3.64 23.03
C ASP A 221 -7.14 3.44 22.80
N ASP A 222 -6.40 4.54 22.71
CA ASP A 222 -4.95 4.50 22.51
C ASP A 222 -4.25 3.82 23.69
N ILE A 223 -3.39 2.85 23.40
CA ILE A 223 -2.63 2.10 24.38
C ILE A 223 -1.22 2.67 24.46
N TYR A 224 -0.79 3.06 25.65
CA TYR A 224 0.54 3.61 25.88
C TYR A 224 1.60 2.54 25.92
N VAL A 225 2.69 2.75 25.15
CA VAL A 225 3.88 1.89 25.11
C VAL A 225 5.10 2.65 25.62
N SER A 226 5.77 2.08 26.61
CA SER A 226 6.93 2.72 27.23
C SER A 226 8.16 2.67 26.34
N PRO A 227 9.10 3.64 26.46
CA PRO A 227 10.37 3.61 25.73
C PRO A 227 11.20 2.36 26.01
N SER A 228 11.06 1.79 27.21
CA SER A 228 11.75 0.56 27.60
C SER A 228 11.25 -0.65 26.82
N GLN A 229 9.92 -0.77 26.63
CA GLN A 229 9.31 -1.85 25.83
C GLN A 229 9.68 -1.72 24.35
N ILE A 230 9.65 -0.49 23.80
CA ILE A 230 10.05 -0.24 22.40
C ILE A 230 11.50 -0.72 22.17
N LYS A 231 12.42 -0.41 23.09
CA LYS A 231 13.82 -0.83 22.98
C LYS A 231 14.00 -2.33 23.22
N LEU A 232 13.28 -2.91 24.18
CA LEU A 232 13.41 -4.32 24.55
C LEU A 232 13.02 -5.24 23.39
N PHE A 233 11.89 -4.97 22.76
CA PHE A 233 11.36 -5.77 21.66
C PHE A 233 11.84 -5.30 20.28
N GLY A 234 12.55 -4.16 20.20
CA GLY A 234 13.00 -3.60 18.93
C GLY A 234 11.86 -3.13 18.04
N LEU A 235 10.79 -2.62 18.66
CA LEU A 235 9.59 -2.14 17.95
C LEU A 235 9.92 -0.95 17.05
N LYS A 236 9.25 -0.89 15.92
CA LYS A 236 9.35 0.19 14.93
C LYS A 236 7.99 0.82 14.67
N PRO A 237 7.95 2.08 14.19
CA PRO A 237 6.69 2.67 13.74
C PRO A 237 6.01 1.78 12.69
N GLY A 238 4.72 1.57 12.85
CA GLY A 238 3.92 0.71 11.97
C GLY A 238 3.83 -0.76 12.41
N ASP A 239 4.54 -1.20 13.46
CA ASP A 239 4.34 -2.56 13.99
C ASP A 239 2.95 -2.70 14.59
N THR A 240 2.24 -3.76 14.21
CA THR A 240 0.99 -4.17 14.85
C THR A 240 1.34 -5.00 16.07
N VAL A 241 0.96 -4.53 17.24
CA VAL A 241 1.29 -5.18 18.51
C VAL A 241 0.01 -5.63 19.18
N ASN A 242 -0.05 -6.92 19.51
CA ASN A 242 -1.06 -7.53 20.37
C ASN A 242 -0.44 -7.80 21.74
N GLY A 243 -1.16 -7.46 22.81
CA GLY A 243 -0.65 -7.65 24.16
C GLY A 243 -1.65 -7.41 25.25
N ALA A 244 -1.27 -7.78 26.47
CA ALA A 244 -2.07 -7.55 27.65
C ALA A 244 -1.95 -6.09 28.10
N ILE A 245 -3.09 -5.46 28.35
CA ILE A 245 -3.22 -4.10 28.86
C ILE A 245 -3.87 -4.11 30.25
N ARG A 246 -3.68 -3.03 30.99
CA ARG A 246 -4.35 -2.84 32.27
C ARG A 246 -5.11 -1.50 32.31
N PRO A 247 -6.11 -1.37 33.18
CA PRO A 247 -6.75 -0.09 33.43
C PRO A 247 -5.76 0.98 33.88
N PRO A 248 -5.98 2.26 33.53
CA PRO A 248 -5.15 3.36 33.99
C PRO A 248 -5.31 3.56 35.51
N LYS A 249 -4.18 3.77 36.20
CA LYS A 249 -4.17 4.16 37.62
C LYS A 249 -4.53 5.63 37.80
N GLU A 250 -4.76 6.03 39.03
CA GLU A 250 -4.97 7.45 39.34
C GLU A 250 -3.79 8.30 38.87
N GLY A 251 -4.08 9.27 37.99
CA GLY A 251 -3.07 10.12 37.35
C GLY A 251 -2.58 9.65 35.95
N GLU A 252 -2.87 8.43 35.54
CA GLU A 252 -2.62 7.94 34.18
C GLU A 252 -3.82 8.26 33.28
N LYS A 253 -3.56 8.68 32.05
CA LYS A 253 -4.60 9.05 31.07
C LYS A 253 -4.95 7.91 30.11
N TYR A 254 -4.01 7.03 29.85
CA TYR A 254 -4.10 5.99 28.82
C TYR A 254 -3.93 4.59 29.43
N PHE A 255 -4.47 3.59 28.77
CA PHE A 255 -4.24 2.18 29.10
C PHE A 255 -2.77 1.82 28.80
N PRO A 256 -1.96 1.41 29.77
CA PRO A 256 -0.60 1.00 29.49
C PRO A 256 -0.51 -0.46 29.07
N LEU A 257 0.34 -0.72 28.07
CA LEU A 257 0.72 -2.08 27.68
C LEU A 257 1.56 -2.72 28.78
N VAL A 258 1.14 -3.89 29.24
CA VAL A 258 1.84 -4.65 30.32
C VAL A 258 2.77 -5.68 29.71
N ARG A 259 2.25 -6.48 28.78
CA ARG A 259 2.98 -7.57 28.13
C ARG A 259 2.69 -7.57 26.63
N VAL A 260 3.72 -7.84 25.83
CA VAL A 260 3.60 -8.08 24.40
C VAL A 260 3.42 -9.58 24.18
N ASN A 261 2.33 -9.97 23.53
CA ASN A 261 2.06 -11.35 23.14
C ASN A 261 2.60 -11.62 21.74
N GLU A 262 2.21 -10.78 20.77
CA GLU A 262 2.56 -10.92 19.36
C GLU A 262 2.92 -9.57 18.73
N ILE A 263 3.77 -9.62 17.73
CA ILE A 263 4.12 -8.47 16.89
C ILE A 263 3.95 -8.89 15.43
N ASN A 264 3.06 -8.21 14.70
CA ASN A 264 2.70 -8.55 13.32
C ASN A 264 2.29 -10.03 13.14
N GLY A 265 1.56 -10.61 14.13
CA GLY A 265 1.12 -12.01 14.12
C GLY A 265 2.23 -13.03 14.38
N LEU A 266 3.42 -12.60 14.83
CA LEU A 266 4.55 -13.45 15.16
C LEU A 266 5.01 -13.23 16.61
N ALA A 267 5.62 -14.26 17.19
CA ALA A 267 6.22 -14.13 18.52
C ALA A 267 7.36 -13.09 18.50
N PRO A 268 7.52 -12.30 19.58
CA PRO A 268 8.48 -11.18 19.63
C PRO A 268 9.93 -11.57 19.34
N GLU A 269 10.31 -12.82 19.59
CA GLU A 269 11.65 -13.36 19.34
C GLU A 269 12.04 -13.36 17.85
N TYR A 270 11.07 -13.63 16.95
CA TYR A 270 11.29 -13.66 15.50
C TYR A 270 11.43 -12.26 14.89
N ILE A 271 10.84 -11.26 15.53
CA ILE A 271 10.77 -9.88 15.00
C ILE A 271 12.08 -9.12 15.20
N ARG A 272 12.83 -9.44 16.24
CA ARG A 272 14.04 -8.70 16.63
C ARG A 272 15.13 -8.70 15.55
N ASP A 273 15.29 -9.82 14.84
CA ASP A 273 16.37 -10.02 13.86
C ASP A 273 15.88 -9.85 12.41
N ARG A 274 14.69 -9.28 12.20
CA ARG A 274 14.10 -9.06 10.87
C ARG A 274 14.93 -8.10 10.02
N VAL A 275 15.03 -8.41 8.72
CA VAL A 275 15.61 -7.51 7.72
C VAL A 275 14.67 -6.32 7.52
N GLN A 276 15.22 -5.09 7.53
CA GLN A 276 14.40 -3.90 7.29
C GLN A 276 13.97 -3.84 5.82
N PHE A 277 12.76 -3.37 5.58
CA PHE A 277 12.14 -3.29 4.25
C PHE A 277 13.02 -2.60 3.20
N GLU A 278 13.73 -1.55 3.61
CA GLU A 278 14.61 -0.77 2.74
C GLU A 278 15.84 -1.56 2.27
N PHE A 279 16.22 -2.62 2.99
CA PHE A 279 17.38 -3.48 2.69
C PHE A 279 17.01 -4.85 2.09
N MET A 280 15.70 -5.13 1.97
CA MET A 280 15.23 -6.34 1.29
C MET A 280 15.49 -6.25 -0.22
N THR A 281 15.90 -7.36 -0.84
CA THR A 281 16.19 -7.43 -2.27
C THR A 281 14.90 -7.39 -3.10
N PRO A 282 14.67 -6.34 -3.94
CA PRO A 282 13.44 -6.26 -4.72
C PRO A 282 13.50 -7.17 -5.95
N LEU A 283 12.42 -7.91 -6.19
CA LEU A 283 12.23 -8.76 -7.37
C LEU A 283 11.06 -8.24 -8.23
N PHE A 284 11.05 -8.68 -9.50
CA PHE A 284 9.85 -8.53 -10.31
C PHE A 284 8.74 -9.45 -9.82
N PRO A 285 7.45 -9.06 -9.97
CA PRO A 285 6.33 -9.95 -9.73
C PRO A 285 6.47 -11.23 -10.55
N SER A 286 6.49 -12.38 -9.89
CA SER A 286 6.60 -13.70 -10.51
C SER A 286 5.46 -14.64 -10.14
N GLU A 287 4.73 -14.32 -9.09
CA GLU A 287 3.57 -15.04 -8.61
C GLU A 287 2.30 -14.24 -8.91
N LYS A 288 1.42 -14.79 -9.76
CA LYS A 288 0.19 -14.15 -10.19
C LYS A 288 -0.90 -14.33 -9.13
N PHE A 289 -1.67 -13.28 -8.84
CA PHE A 289 -2.92 -13.40 -8.11
C PHE A 289 -3.97 -14.09 -8.98
N CYS A 290 -4.61 -15.13 -8.44
CA CYS A 290 -5.77 -15.75 -9.06
C CYS A 290 -7.00 -14.86 -8.82
N LEU A 291 -7.50 -14.23 -9.87
CA LEU A 291 -8.68 -13.35 -9.81
C LEU A 291 -9.97 -14.06 -10.19
N THR A 292 -9.88 -15.30 -10.66
CA THR A 292 -11.00 -16.15 -11.10
C THR A 292 -11.12 -17.36 -10.19
N GLY A 293 -12.25 -18.06 -10.25
CA GLY A 293 -12.54 -19.18 -9.32
C GLY A 293 -13.31 -18.72 -8.10
N ASN A 294 -13.67 -19.66 -7.23
CA ASN A 294 -14.40 -19.45 -5.97
C ASN A 294 -15.64 -18.52 -6.07
N GLY A 295 -16.35 -18.55 -7.23
CA GLY A 295 -17.49 -17.68 -7.48
C GLY A 295 -17.17 -16.32 -8.08
N HIS A 296 -15.89 -16.01 -8.33
CA HIS A 296 -15.41 -14.73 -8.88
C HIS A 296 -15.19 -14.74 -10.41
N ASN A 297 -15.79 -15.68 -11.15
CA ASN A 297 -15.74 -15.74 -12.62
C ASN A 297 -16.65 -14.69 -13.29
N ASN A 298 -16.66 -13.46 -12.77
CA ASN A 298 -17.38 -12.38 -13.41
C ASN A 298 -16.55 -11.74 -14.54
N MET A 299 -17.22 -11.02 -15.44
CA MET A 299 -16.57 -10.39 -16.59
C MET A 299 -15.43 -9.46 -16.19
N SER A 300 -15.54 -8.76 -15.05
CA SER A 300 -14.52 -7.82 -14.58
C SER A 300 -13.24 -8.53 -14.19
N THR A 301 -13.33 -9.57 -13.36
CA THR A 301 -12.16 -10.35 -12.90
C THR A 301 -11.52 -11.12 -14.05
N ARG A 302 -12.33 -11.73 -14.93
CA ARG A 302 -11.84 -12.47 -16.11
C ARG A 302 -11.06 -11.59 -17.09
N ILE A 303 -11.54 -10.36 -17.35
CA ILE A 303 -10.85 -9.41 -18.25
C ILE A 303 -9.55 -8.94 -17.64
N VAL A 304 -9.53 -8.57 -16.36
CA VAL A 304 -8.29 -8.14 -15.69
C VAL A 304 -7.29 -9.29 -15.64
N ASP A 305 -7.74 -10.49 -15.30
CA ASP A 305 -6.91 -11.69 -15.22
C ASP A 305 -6.21 -12.03 -16.55
N LEU A 306 -6.91 -11.80 -17.66
CA LEU A 306 -6.42 -12.13 -19.00
C LEU A 306 -5.57 -11.01 -19.62
N PHE A 307 -6.02 -9.74 -19.51
CA PHE A 307 -5.39 -8.62 -20.21
C PHE A 307 -4.43 -7.79 -19.35
N SER A 308 -4.58 -7.81 -18.04
CA SER A 308 -3.73 -7.04 -17.13
C SER A 308 -3.49 -7.82 -15.85
N PRO A 309 -2.79 -8.98 -15.95
CA PRO A 309 -2.53 -9.83 -14.79
C PRO A 309 -1.81 -9.06 -13.70
N ILE A 310 -2.20 -9.31 -12.46
CA ILE A 310 -1.63 -8.70 -11.26
C ILE A 310 -0.83 -9.77 -10.52
N GLY A 311 0.41 -9.45 -10.17
CA GLY A 311 1.28 -10.34 -9.40
C GLY A 311 1.63 -9.76 -8.03
N LYS A 312 2.10 -10.61 -7.12
CA LYS A 312 2.62 -10.22 -5.80
C LYS A 312 3.81 -9.25 -5.99
N GLY A 313 3.73 -8.07 -5.39
CA GLY A 313 4.71 -7.01 -5.59
C GLY A 313 4.42 -6.02 -6.73
N GLN A 314 3.23 -6.10 -7.36
CA GLN A 314 2.84 -5.24 -8.48
C GLN A 314 2.64 -3.78 -8.06
N ARG A 315 3.06 -2.85 -8.94
CA ARG A 315 2.69 -1.43 -8.88
C ARG A 315 1.65 -1.15 -9.96
N ALA A 316 0.38 -1.34 -9.61
CA ALA A 316 -0.73 -1.26 -10.55
C ALA A 316 -1.43 0.09 -10.49
N LEU A 317 -1.73 0.66 -11.65
CA LEU A 317 -2.53 1.86 -11.81
C LEU A 317 -3.85 1.53 -12.49
N ILE A 318 -4.97 1.79 -11.82
CA ILE A 318 -6.30 1.82 -12.41
C ILE A 318 -6.57 3.25 -12.84
N VAL A 319 -6.43 3.52 -14.12
CA VAL A 319 -6.62 4.84 -14.71
C VAL A 319 -8.09 5.05 -14.99
N ALA A 320 -8.73 5.96 -14.29
CA ALA A 320 -10.17 6.12 -14.32
C ALA A 320 -10.60 7.57 -14.57
N GLN A 321 -11.52 7.73 -15.50
CA GLN A 321 -12.32 8.94 -15.61
C GLN A 321 -13.47 8.91 -14.60
N PRO A 322 -14.02 10.04 -14.19
CA PRO A 322 -15.18 10.08 -13.31
C PRO A 322 -16.37 9.28 -13.87
N LYS A 323 -17.06 8.49 -13.05
CA LYS A 323 -18.26 7.70 -13.37
C LYS A 323 -18.03 6.51 -14.33
N THR A 324 -16.86 5.90 -14.30
CA THR A 324 -16.54 4.71 -15.13
C THR A 324 -16.75 3.37 -14.43
N GLY A 325 -17.27 3.36 -13.20
CA GLY A 325 -17.49 2.13 -12.44
C GLY A 325 -16.25 1.61 -11.70
N LYS A 326 -15.29 2.50 -11.43
CA LYS A 326 -14.04 2.23 -10.71
C LYS A 326 -14.25 1.45 -9.42
N THR A 327 -15.16 1.92 -8.54
CA THR A 327 -15.41 1.34 -7.21
C THR A 327 -15.89 -0.10 -7.28
N MET A 328 -16.84 -0.41 -8.19
CA MET A 328 -17.35 -1.77 -8.41
C MET A 328 -16.27 -2.72 -8.93
N LEU A 329 -15.39 -2.23 -9.81
CA LEU A 329 -14.26 -3.00 -10.30
C LEU A 329 -13.28 -3.32 -9.15
N MET A 330 -12.94 -2.33 -8.33
CA MET A 330 -12.08 -2.52 -7.17
C MET A 330 -12.68 -3.53 -6.18
N GLN A 331 -13.95 -3.41 -5.83
CA GLN A 331 -14.64 -4.36 -4.94
C GLN A 331 -14.57 -5.79 -5.48
N SER A 332 -14.76 -5.96 -6.80
CA SER A 332 -14.64 -7.28 -7.44
C SER A 332 -13.23 -7.85 -7.33
N LEU A 333 -12.19 -7.02 -7.49
CA LEU A 333 -10.80 -7.44 -7.36
C LEU A 333 -10.42 -7.73 -5.89
N ILE A 334 -10.83 -6.89 -4.95
CA ILE A 334 -10.60 -7.06 -3.52
C ILE A 334 -11.17 -8.40 -3.04
N ASN A 335 -12.44 -8.67 -3.35
CA ASN A 335 -13.11 -9.88 -2.91
C ASN A 335 -12.56 -11.13 -3.60
N ALA A 336 -12.16 -11.02 -4.88
CA ALA A 336 -11.52 -12.11 -5.59
C ALA A 336 -10.16 -12.48 -4.97
N ILE A 337 -9.34 -11.49 -4.60
CA ILE A 337 -8.06 -11.74 -3.93
C ILE A 337 -8.31 -12.31 -2.52
N ALA A 338 -9.25 -11.74 -1.76
CA ALA A 338 -9.54 -12.20 -0.40
C ALA A 338 -10.00 -13.67 -0.34
N ASP A 339 -10.82 -14.09 -1.29
CA ASP A 339 -11.36 -15.46 -1.31
C ASP A 339 -10.40 -16.48 -1.94
N ASN A 340 -9.56 -16.06 -2.88
CA ASN A 340 -8.60 -16.94 -3.54
C ASN A 340 -7.24 -17.01 -2.82
N HIS A 341 -6.89 -15.98 -2.03
CA HIS A 341 -5.61 -15.83 -1.34
C HIS A 341 -5.82 -15.44 0.13
N PRO A 342 -6.31 -16.36 0.98
CA PRO A 342 -6.56 -16.07 2.40
C PRO A 342 -5.28 -15.75 3.20
N GLU A 343 -4.11 -16.07 2.64
CA GLU A 343 -2.81 -15.74 3.23
C GLU A 343 -2.43 -14.26 3.08
N VAL A 344 -3.12 -13.52 2.21
CA VAL A 344 -2.80 -12.14 1.85
C VAL A 344 -3.54 -11.16 2.76
N TYR A 345 -2.81 -10.21 3.32
CA TYR A 345 -3.41 -9.13 4.09
C TYR A 345 -3.81 -7.97 3.17
N ILE A 346 -5.09 -7.63 3.14
CA ILE A 346 -5.62 -6.60 2.24
C ILE A 346 -6.00 -5.36 3.03
N ILE A 347 -5.45 -4.21 2.62
CA ILE A 347 -5.79 -2.89 3.15
C ILE A 347 -6.41 -2.05 2.04
N VAL A 348 -7.56 -1.47 2.29
CA VAL A 348 -8.20 -0.48 1.41
C VAL A 348 -8.01 0.90 2.03
N LEU A 349 -7.23 1.73 1.37
CA LEU A 349 -6.94 3.10 1.80
C LEU A 349 -7.73 4.09 0.95
N LEU A 350 -8.72 4.75 1.57
CA LEU A 350 -9.60 5.73 0.92
C LEU A 350 -9.20 7.14 1.36
N ILE A 351 -8.76 7.95 0.41
CA ILE A 351 -8.29 9.32 0.65
C ILE A 351 -9.19 10.34 -0.06
N ASP A 352 -9.76 11.28 0.71
CA ASP A 352 -10.63 12.34 0.22
C ASP A 352 -11.88 11.77 -0.52
N GLU A 353 -12.36 10.59 -0.06
CA GLU A 353 -13.59 9.96 -0.56
C GLU A 353 -14.79 10.32 0.32
N ARG A 354 -16.00 10.01 -0.13
CA ARG A 354 -17.24 10.33 0.56
C ARG A 354 -17.52 9.33 1.69
N PRO A 355 -18.08 9.77 2.84
CA PRO A 355 -18.40 8.85 3.94
C PRO A 355 -19.31 7.69 3.55
N GLU A 356 -20.28 7.92 2.64
CA GLU A 356 -21.17 6.87 2.13
C GLU A 356 -20.41 5.82 1.31
N GLU A 357 -19.42 6.23 0.49
CA GLU A 357 -18.58 5.32 -0.30
C GLU A 357 -17.63 4.51 0.60
N VAL A 358 -17.15 5.13 1.69
CA VAL A 358 -16.35 4.43 2.74
C VAL A 358 -17.19 3.34 3.40
N THR A 359 -18.41 3.67 3.81
CA THR A 359 -19.32 2.70 4.46
C THR A 359 -19.69 1.56 3.51
N GLU A 360 -19.94 1.87 2.24
CA GLU A 360 -20.24 0.86 1.22
C GLU A 360 -19.04 -0.08 1.01
N MET A 361 -17.84 0.47 0.93
CA MET A 361 -16.62 -0.33 0.79
C MET A 361 -16.39 -1.22 2.02
N ALA A 362 -16.55 -0.70 3.23
CA ALA A 362 -16.38 -1.47 4.46
C ALA A 362 -17.38 -2.62 4.61
N ARG A 363 -18.62 -2.45 4.10
CA ARG A 363 -19.65 -3.50 4.15
C ARG A 363 -19.50 -4.58 3.09
N ASN A 364 -18.99 -4.22 1.91
CA ASN A 364 -19.01 -5.07 0.72
C ASN A 364 -17.62 -5.64 0.38
N SER A 365 -16.57 -5.32 1.15
CA SER A 365 -15.23 -5.86 0.91
C SER A 365 -14.71 -6.63 2.12
N LYS A 366 -13.99 -7.72 1.85
CA LYS A 366 -13.33 -8.56 2.86
C LYS A 366 -11.89 -8.07 3.10
N ALA A 367 -11.76 -6.82 3.57
CA ALA A 367 -10.48 -6.17 3.75
C ALA A 367 -10.54 -5.20 4.91
N GLU A 368 -9.40 -4.85 5.48
CA GLU A 368 -9.29 -3.72 6.40
C GLU A 368 -9.49 -2.41 5.63
N VAL A 369 -10.50 -1.62 6.00
CA VAL A 369 -10.80 -0.34 5.34
C VAL A 369 -10.36 0.80 6.25
N VAL A 370 -9.40 1.58 5.77
CA VAL A 370 -8.87 2.77 6.43
C VAL A 370 -9.21 3.98 5.57
N ALA A 371 -9.83 4.99 6.15
CA ALA A 371 -10.32 6.13 5.40
C ALA A 371 -9.95 7.47 6.03
N SER A 372 -9.81 8.48 5.17
CA SER A 372 -9.81 9.88 5.54
C SER A 372 -10.69 10.61 4.54
N THR A 373 -11.86 11.05 5.01
CA THR A 373 -12.96 11.58 4.19
C THR A 373 -12.72 13.02 3.75
N PHE A 374 -13.47 13.49 2.74
CA PHE A 374 -13.26 14.79 2.08
C PHE A 374 -13.40 16.00 3.00
N ASP A 375 -14.07 15.86 4.14
CA ASP A 375 -14.27 16.89 5.16
C ASP A 375 -13.07 17.06 6.09
N GLU A 376 -12.06 16.19 5.98
CA GLU A 376 -10.86 16.23 6.79
C GLU A 376 -9.75 17.09 6.18
N GLN A 377 -8.80 17.50 7.02
CA GLN A 377 -7.66 18.30 6.58
C GLN A 377 -6.65 17.45 5.78
N ALA A 378 -5.97 18.07 4.82
CA ALA A 378 -4.93 17.42 4.02
C ALA A 378 -3.81 16.78 4.87
N SER A 379 -3.47 17.38 6.01
CA SER A 379 -2.49 16.82 6.96
C SER A 379 -2.93 15.46 7.54
N ARG A 380 -4.25 15.26 7.72
CA ARG A 380 -4.82 14.02 8.19
C ARG A 380 -4.74 12.93 7.12
N HIS A 381 -5.07 13.27 5.85
CA HIS A 381 -4.89 12.36 4.70
C HIS A 381 -3.45 11.84 4.61
N VAL A 382 -2.48 12.75 4.77
CA VAL A 382 -1.05 12.41 4.76
C VAL A 382 -0.68 11.48 5.90
N LYS A 383 -1.13 11.80 7.13
CA LYS A 383 -0.82 11.00 8.33
C LYS A 383 -1.36 9.58 8.22
N VAL A 384 -2.62 9.42 7.82
CA VAL A 384 -3.25 8.10 7.64
C VAL A 384 -2.50 7.29 6.58
N ALA A 385 -2.14 7.90 5.46
CA ALA A 385 -1.40 7.22 4.41
C ALA A 385 0.01 6.79 4.86
N GLU A 386 0.72 7.62 5.63
CA GLU A 386 2.03 7.27 6.19
C GLU A 386 1.92 6.09 7.18
N MET A 387 0.90 6.07 8.05
CA MET A 387 0.66 4.97 9.00
C MET A 387 0.35 3.64 8.29
N VAL A 388 -0.51 3.67 7.27
CA VAL A 388 -0.84 2.47 6.47
C VAL A 388 0.40 1.93 5.74
N LEU A 389 1.21 2.81 5.16
CA LEU A 389 2.45 2.39 4.48
C LEU A 389 3.45 1.78 5.47
N ASP A 390 3.61 2.38 6.64
CA ASP A 390 4.53 1.86 7.65
C ASP A 390 4.04 0.52 8.21
N LYS A 391 2.72 0.35 8.47
CA LYS A 391 2.13 -0.94 8.81
C LYS A 391 2.43 -1.99 7.74
N ALA A 392 2.12 -1.69 6.48
CA ALA A 392 2.35 -2.62 5.38
C ALA A 392 3.82 -3.05 5.26
N LYS A 393 4.78 -2.11 5.39
CA LYS A 393 6.21 -2.43 5.40
C LYS A 393 6.61 -3.35 6.56
N ARG A 394 6.07 -3.10 7.78
CA ARG A 394 6.37 -3.95 8.95
C ARG A 394 5.83 -5.36 8.79
N MET A 395 4.63 -5.49 8.21
CA MET A 395 4.07 -6.80 7.89
C MET A 395 4.92 -7.57 6.87
N VAL A 396 5.39 -6.90 5.81
CA VAL A 396 6.29 -7.51 4.82
C VAL A 396 7.63 -7.92 5.44
N GLU A 397 8.21 -7.12 6.35
CA GLU A 397 9.41 -7.50 7.12
C GLU A 397 9.19 -8.76 7.96
N SER A 398 7.95 -9.03 8.33
CA SER A 398 7.54 -10.24 9.07
C SER A 398 7.20 -11.43 8.14
N GLY A 399 7.32 -11.24 6.82
CA GLY A 399 7.12 -12.29 5.82
C GLY A 399 5.70 -12.42 5.28
N HIS A 400 4.83 -11.45 5.54
CA HIS A 400 3.45 -11.44 5.03
C HIS A 400 3.37 -10.84 3.63
N ASP A 401 2.44 -11.33 2.83
CA ASP A 401 2.03 -10.71 1.57
C ASP A 401 0.95 -9.68 1.84
N VAL A 402 1.20 -8.43 1.44
CA VAL A 402 0.29 -7.31 1.69
C VAL A 402 -0.16 -6.67 0.39
N VAL A 403 -1.46 -6.41 0.26
CA VAL A 403 -2.04 -5.68 -0.87
C VAL A 403 -2.70 -4.40 -0.36
N ILE A 404 -2.28 -3.26 -0.88
CA ILE A 404 -2.92 -1.96 -0.62
C ILE A 404 -3.72 -1.55 -1.85
N PHE A 405 -5.02 -1.40 -1.70
CA PHE A 405 -5.88 -0.71 -2.65
C PHE A 405 -5.99 0.75 -2.24
N LEU A 406 -5.45 1.67 -3.05
CA LEU A 406 -5.44 3.10 -2.77
C LEU A 406 -6.41 3.85 -3.68
N ASP A 407 -7.44 4.42 -3.13
CA ASP A 407 -8.39 5.28 -3.81
C ASP A 407 -8.43 6.68 -3.18
N SER A 408 -7.76 7.69 -3.76
CA SER A 408 -6.96 7.67 -4.98
C SER A 408 -5.57 8.28 -4.76
N ILE A 409 -4.61 7.84 -5.57
CA ILE A 409 -3.25 8.38 -5.53
C ILE A 409 -3.21 9.85 -5.99
N THR A 410 -4.12 10.25 -6.89
CA THR A 410 -4.25 11.63 -7.34
C THR A 410 -4.63 12.56 -6.18
N ARG A 411 -5.59 12.16 -5.35
CA ARG A 411 -6.03 12.93 -4.18
C ARG A 411 -4.97 12.93 -3.08
N LEU A 412 -4.30 11.80 -2.86
CA LEU A 412 -3.16 11.73 -1.95
C LEU A 412 -2.03 12.69 -2.37
N ALA A 413 -1.69 12.74 -3.65
CA ALA A 413 -0.69 13.66 -4.19
C ALA A 413 -1.10 15.13 -4.01
N ARG A 414 -2.39 15.44 -4.18
CA ARG A 414 -2.95 16.79 -3.89
C ARG A 414 -2.82 17.15 -2.42
N ALA A 415 -3.11 16.21 -1.51
CA ALA A 415 -2.95 16.41 -0.07
C ALA A 415 -1.49 16.73 0.30
N TYR A 416 -0.54 15.98 -0.24
CA TYR A 416 0.88 16.26 -0.06
C TYR A 416 1.28 17.63 -0.63
N ASN A 417 0.74 18.03 -1.80
CA ASN A 417 1.00 19.35 -2.39
C ASN A 417 0.49 20.50 -1.51
N SER A 418 -0.59 20.26 -0.76
CA SER A 418 -1.15 21.25 0.18
C SER A 418 -0.37 21.35 1.50
N VAL A 419 0.23 20.24 1.95
CA VAL A 419 0.92 20.16 3.26
C VAL A 419 2.40 20.52 3.16
N GLN A 420 3.05 20.24 2.02
CA GLN A 420 4.48 20.50 1.85
C GLN A 420 4.78 22.00 1.83
N PRO A 421 5.85 22.44 2.51
CA PRO A 421 6.33 23.81 2.38
C PRO A 421 6.69 24.12 0.92
N ALA A 422 6.28 25.28 0.44
CA ALA A 422 6.56 25.70 -0.92
C ALA A 422 8.08 25.76 -1.19
N SER A 423 8.55 25.01 -2.19
CA SER A 423 9.96 25.00 -2.59
C SER A 423 10.37 26.20 -3.45
N GLY A 424 9.39 26.99 -3.90
CA GLY A 424 9.59 28.06 -4.87
C GLY A 424 9.76 27.60 -6.32
N LYS A 425 9.75 26.28 -6.56
CA LYS A 425 9.82 25.66 -7.89
C LYS A 425 8.51 24.95 -8.18
N VAL A 426 7.67 25.55 -8.98
CA VAL A 426 6.34 25.03 -9.33
C VAL A 426 6.40 24.40 -10.74
N LEU A 427 5.98 23.16 -10.85
CA LEU A 427 5.77 22.46 -12.12
C LEU A 427 4.48 22.96 -12.78
N SER A 428 4.25 22.55 -14.04
CA SER A 428 2.98 22.82 -14.72
C SER A 428 1.80 22.30 -13.88
N GLY A 429 0.65 22.96 -13.94
CA GLY A 429 -0.53 22.58 -13.16
C GLY A 429 -0.51 22.98 -11.67
N GLY A 430 0.50 23.75 -11.20
CA GLY A 430 0.54 24.22 -9.81
C GLY A 430 1.05 23.19 -8.79
N VAL A 431 1.79 22.20 -9.24
CA VAL A 431 2.41 21.16 -8.38
C VAL A 431 3.79 21.65 -7.93
N ASP A 432 4.05 21.67 -6.62
CA ASP A 432 5.40 21.92 -6.11
C ASP A 432 6.35 20.77 -6.47
N ALA A 433 7.58 21.09 -6.85
CA ALA A 433 8.57 20.10 -7.29
C ALA A 433 8.86 19.02 -6.24
N ASN A 434 8.74 19.35 -4.95
CA ASN A 434 8.99 18.41 -3.85
C ASN A 434 7.73 17.64 -3.41
N ALA A 435 6.53 18.11 -3.79
CA ALA A 435 5.26 17.56 -3.34
C ALA A 435 5.06 16.09 -3.76
N LEU A 436 5.54 15.72 -4.94
CA LEU A 436 5.37 14.36 -5.47
C LEU A 436 6.40 13.35 -4.95
N HIS A 437 7.43 13.79 -4.23
CA HIS A 437 8.48 12.88 -3.76
C HIS A 437 7.95 11.80 -2.79
N LYS A 438 7.17 12.21 -1.77
CA LYS A 438 6.60 11.27 -0.79
C LYS A 438 5.55 10.34 -1.41
N PRO A 439 4.55 10.81 -2.20
CA PRO A 439 3.62 9.94 -2.91
C PRO A 439 4.30 8.95 -3.87
N LYS A 440 5.35 9.37 -4.57
CA LYS A 440 6.16 8.46 -5.41
C LYS A 440 6.86 7.38 -4.57
N ARG A 441 7.39 7.74 -3.40
CA ARG A 441 7.97 6.76 -2.48
C ARG A 441 6.92 5.80 -1.93
N PHE A 442 5.70 6.28 -1.67
CA PHE A 442 4.57 5.43 -1.29
C PHE A 442 4.32 4.38 -2.38
N PHE A 443 4.02 4.80 -3.60
CA PHE A 443 3.72 3.90 -4.71
C PHE A 443 4.93 3.04 -5.11
N GLY A 444 6.12 3.61 -5.08
CA GLY A 444 7.38 2.93 -5.36
C GLY A 444 7.81 1.91 -4.29
N ALA A 445 7.15 1.88 -3.14
CA ALA A 445 7.39 0.87 -2.12
C ALA A 445 6.93 -0.53 -2.56
N ALA A 446 5.93 -0.63 -3.45
CA ALA A 446 5.45 -1.91 -3.94
C ALA A 446 6.58 -2.71 -4.62
N ARG A 447 6.83 -3.92 -4.11
CA ARG A 447 7.86 -4.86 -4.57
C ARG A 447 7.59 -6.27 -4.08
N ASN A 448 8.02 -7.24 -4.83
CA ASN A 448 8.23 -8.60 -4.34
C ASN A 448 9.64 -8.68 -3.75
N THR A 449 9.86 -9.53 -2.74
CA THR A 449 11.16 -9.64 -2.06
C THR A 449 11.71 -11.07 -2.13
N GLU A 450 13.05 -11.18 -2.13
CA GLU A 450 13.74 -12.48 -2.18
C GLU A 450 13.62 -13.23 -0.85
N GLU A 451 13.62 -12.50 0.26
CA GLU A 451 13.64 -13.07 1.61
C GLU A 451 12.32 -13.74 1.97
N LYS A 452 11.22 -13.06 1.89
CA LYS A 452 9.80 -13.47 1.99
C LYS A 452 8.92 -12.23 2.09
N GLY A 453 7.66 -12.40 1.72
CA GLY A 453 6.65 -11.36 1.75
C GLY A 453 6.72 -10.43 0.55
N SER A 454 5.62 -9.82 0.24
CA SER A 454 5.49 -8.88 -0.86
C SER A 454 4.60 -7.71 -0.50
N LEU A 455 4.86 -6.55 -1.11
CA LEU A 455 3.96 -5.40 -1.05
C LEU A 455 3.43 -5.11 -2.45
N THR A 456 2.14 -5.29 -2.64
CA THR A 456 1.42 -4.94 -3.87
C THR A 456 0.63 -3.66 -3.63
N ILE A 457 0.69 -2.70 -4.55
CA ILE A 457 -0.11 -1.48 -4.46
C ILE A 457 -0.90 -1.32 -5.76
N ILE A 458 -2.23 -1.31 -5.62
CA ILE A 458 -3.19 -1.08 -6.69
C ILE A 458 -3.84 0.27 -6.43
N ALA A 459 -3.39 1.29 -7.16
CA ALA A 459 -3.82 2.66 -6.94
C ALA A 459 -4.72 3.15 -8.07
N THR A 460 -5.75 3.92 -7.74
CA THR A 460 -6.56 4.60 -8.76
C THR A 460 -5.96 5.96 -9.08
N ALA A 461 -5.81 6.25 -10.36
CA ALA A 461 -5.41 7.55 -10.88
C ALA A 461 -6.57 8.19 -11.63
N LEU A 462 -6.90 9.44 -11.25
CA LEU A 462 -7.99 10.18 -11.88
C LEU A 462 -7.44 10.98 -13.08
N ILE A 463 -8.07 10.81 -14.23
CA ILE A 463 -7.77 11.55 -15.46
C ILE A 463 -9.01 12.26 -15.98
N ASP A 464 -8.83 13.20 -16.90
CA ASP A 464 -9.89 13.98 -17.55
C ASP A 464 -10.84 14.68 -16.55
N THR A 465 -10.28 15.15 -15.45
CA THR A 465 -11.00 15.94 -14.43
C THR A 465 -11.13 17.41 -14.81
N GLY A 466 -10.46 17.83 -15.87
CA GLY A 466 -10.32 19.24 -16.26
C GLY A 466 -9.23 19.99 -15.49
N SER A 467 -8.48 19.30 -14.62
CA SER A 467 -7.38 19.87 -13.83
C SER A 467 -6.03 19.49 -14.43
N LYS A 468 -5.23 20.49 -14.82
CA LYS A 468 -3.84 20.27 -15.27
C LYS A 468 -2.95 19.67 -14.19
N MET A 469 -3.29 19.83 -12.92
CA MET A 469 -2.59 19.20 -11.80
C MET A 469 -2.69 17.67 -11.88
N ASP A 470 -3.88 17.13 -12.16
CA ASP A 470 -4.10 15.69 -12.22
C ASP A 470 -3.39 15.05 -13.41
N GLU A 471 -3.31 15.75 -14.53
CA GLU A 471 -2.55 15.32 -15.70
C GLU A 471 -1.05 15.16 -15.36
N VAL A 472 -0.46 16.16 -14.69
CA VAL A 472 0.93 16.11 -14.25
C VAL A 472 1.15 14.98 -13.23
N ILE A 473 0.25 14.85 -12.26
CA ILE A 473 0.31 13.76 -11.27
C ILE A 473 0.27 12.40 -11.97
N PHE A 474 -0.66 12.22 -12.90
CA PHE A 474 -0.81 10.96 -13.64
C PHE A 474 0.46 10.59 -14.41
N GLU A 475 1.02 11.52 -15.20
CA GLU A 475 2.24 11.27 -15.98
C GLU A 475 3.43 10.88 -15.09
N GLU A 476 3.55 11.48 -13.92
CA GLU A 476 4.61 11.18 -12.96
C GLU A 476 4.47 9.79 -12.33
N PHE A 477 3.25 9.29 -12.13
CA PHE A 477 2.98 7.94 -11.61
C PHE A 477 2.99 6.87 -12.69
N LYS A 478 2.58 7.20 -13.93
CA LYS A 478 2.63 6.29 -15.08
C LYS A 478 4.05 5.75 -15.31
N GLY A 479 5.06 6.61 -15.15
CA GLY A 479 6.46 6.20 -15.24
C GLY A 479 6.91 5.26 -14.12
N THR A 480 6.26 5.28 -12.96
CA THR A 480 6.61 4.46 -11.77
C THR A 480 5.90 3.11 -11.77
N GLY A 481 4.70 3.03 -12.34
CA GLY A 481 3.89 1.82 -12.43
C GLY A 481 4.47 0.77 -13.38
N ASN A 482 4.12 -0.49 -13.14
CA ASN A 482 4.44 -1.63 -14.00
C ASN A 482 3.20 -2.42 -14.48
N MET A 483 2.01 -1.93 -14.16
CA MET A 483 0.72 -2.40 -14.68
C MET A 483 -0.22 -1.20 -14.82
N GLU A 484 -0.94 -1.14 -15.91
CA GLU A 484 -1.93 -0.10 -16.21
C GLU A 484 -3.24 -0.75 -16.65
N LEU A 485 -4.34 -0.39 -15.99
CA LEU A 485 -5.69 -0.78 -16.33
C LEU A 485 -6.49 0.49 -16.62
N GLN A 486 -6.76 0.75 -17.89
CA GLN A 486 -7.42 1.96 -18.35
C GLN A 486 -8.93 1.76 -18.47
N LEU A 487 -9.70 2.64 -17.81
CA LEU A 487 -11.17 2.71 -17.95
C LEU A 487 -11.57 3.81 -18.94
N ASP A 488 -12.48 3.48 -19.87
CA ASP A 488 -12.98 4.44 -20.86
C ASP A 488 -14.42 4.86 -20.55
N ARG A 489 -14.63 6.19 -20.50
CA ARG A 489 -15.94 6.80 -20.28
C ARG A 489 -16.93 6.52 -21.42
N LYS A 490 -16.46 6.27 -22.64
CA LYS A 490 -17.34 5.95 -23.78
C LYS A 490 -18.05 4.62 -23.54
N LEU A 491 -17.37 3.63 -22.99
CA LEU A 491 -17.94 2.35 -22.56
C LEU A 491 -18.99 2.55 -21.47
N ALA A 492 -18.64 3.30 -20.41
CA ALA A 492 -19.56 3.59 -19.31
C ALA A 492 -20.81 4.35 -19.77
N ASN A 493 -20.67 5.31 -20.70
CA ASN A 493 -21.80 6.04 -21.28
C ASN A 493 -22.77 5.14 -22.06
N LYS A 494 -22.26 4.07 -22.69
CA LYS A 494 -23.05 3.02 -23.36
C LYS A 494 -23.52 1.94 -22.40
N ARG A 495 -23.18 2.03 -21.09
CA ARG A 495 -23.47 1.01 -20.06
C ARG A 495 -22.85 -0.36 -20.35
N VAL A 496 -21.71 -0.39 -21.03
CA VAL A 496 -20.88 -1.57 -21.23
C VAL A 496 -19.91 -1.67 -20.05
N TYR A 497 -20.06 -2.71 -19.23
CA TYR A 497 -19.22 -2.94 -18.03
C TYR A 497 -18.60 -4.34 -18.04
N PRO A 498 -17.34 -4.50 -17.57
CA PRO A 498 -16.45 -3.45 -17.08
C PRO A 498 -16.05 -2.48 -18.21
N ALA A 499 -15.97 -1.19 -17.88
CA ALA A 499 -15.63 -0.16 -18.85
C ALA A 499 -14.12 -0.09 -19.12
N VAL A 500 -13.49 -1.24 -19.36
CA VAL A 500 -12.04 -1.40 -19.55
C VAL A 500 -11.65 -1.25 -21.01
N ASP A 501 -10.69 -0.39 -21.30
CA ASP A 501 -10.00 -0.37 -22.58
C ASP A 501 -8.90 -1.45 -22.57
N VAL A 502 -9.19 -2.59 -23.16
CA VAL A 502 -8.29 -3.76 -23.18
C VAL A 502 -7.07 -3.56 -24.07
N ILE A 503 -7.13 -2.60 -25.00
CA ILE A 503 -6.01 -2.29 -25.90
C ILE A 503 -4.99 -1.41 -25.19
N ALA A 504 -5.46 -0.41 -24.46
CA ALA A 504 -4.61 0.51 -23.69
C ALA A 504 -4.12 -0.09 -22.37
N SER A 505 -4.70 -1.20 -21.91
CA SER A 505 -4.36 -1.86 -20.65
C SER A 505 -3.30 -2.95 -20.83
N GLY A 506 -2.46 -3.15 -19.80
CA GLY A 506 -1.45 -4.21 -19.84
C GLY A 506 -0.52 -4.21 -18.63
N THR A 507 0.25 -5.31 -18.50
CA THR A 507 1.23 -5.53 -17.46
C THR A 507 2.62 -5.65 -18.06
N ARG A 508 3.59 -4.93 -17.50
CA ARG A 508 5.01 -5.10 -17.89
C ARG A 508 5.53 -6.42 -17.35
N ARG A 509 6.27 -7.17 -18.17
CA ARG A 509 6.81 -8.49 -17.83
C ARG A 509 5.70 -9.50 -17.49
N GLU A 510 4.60 -9.48 -18.25
CA GLU A 510 3.56 -10.50 -18.18
C GLU A 510 4.08 -11.92 -18.45
N ASP A 511 5.24 -12.01 -19.10
CA ASP A 511 5.98 -13.24 -19.35
C ASP A 511 6.40 -14.00 -18.08
N LEU A 512 6.49 -13.31 -16.93
CA LEU A 512 6.76 -13.91 -15.62
C LEU A 512 5.50 -14.40 -14.91
N LEU A 513 4.32 -13.90 -15.31
CA LEU A 513 3.03 -14.15 -14.65
C LEU A 513 2.15 -15.14 -15.41
N LEU A 514 2.33 -15.22 -16.72
CA LEU A 514 1.48 -16.04 -17.59
C LEU A 514 2.28 -17.18 -18.25
N PRO A 515 1.67 -18.38 -18.39
CA PRO A 515 2.20 -19.44 -19.22
C PRO A 515 2.33 -18.98 -20.68
N ARG A 516 3.34 -19.49 -21.39
CA ARG A 516 3.62 -19.09 -22.77
C ARG A 516 2.43 -19.28 -23.72
N ASP A 517 1.66 -20.34 -23.54
CA ASP A 517 0.51 -20.63 -24.38
C ASP A 517 -0.60 -19.61 -24.19
N VAL A 518 -0.88 -19.23 -22.93
CA VAL A 518 -1.86 -18.18 -22.60
C VAL A 518 -1.39 -16.86 -23.17
N MET A 519 -0.12 -16.50 -22.98
CA MET A 519 0.45 -15.27 -23.49
C MET A 519 0.37 -15.17 -25.02
N ASN A 520 0.69 -16.23 -25.75
CA ASN A 520 0.62 -16.26 -27.21
C ASN A 520 -0.83 -16.07 -27.71
N ARG A 521 -1.80 -16.75 -27.08
CA ARG A 521 -3.22 -16.61 -27.43
C ARG A 521 -3.76 -15.22 -27.10
N THR A 522 -3.41 -14.68 -25.94
CA THR A 522 -3.77 -13.32 -25.56
C THR A 522 -3.16 -12.28 -26.50
N TRP A 523 -1.92 -12.50 -26.98
CA TRP A 523 -1.29 -11.62 -27.97
C TRP A 523 -2.03 -11.63 -29.32
N VAL A 524 -2.43 -12.82 -29.81
CA VAL A 524 -3.25 -12.94 -31.03
C VAL A 524 -4.59 -12.22 -30.87
N LEU A 525 -5.23 -12.40 -29.70
CA LEU A 525 -6.49 -11.74 -29.38
C LEU A 525 -6.33 -10.22 -29.34
N ARG A 526 -5.30 -9.69 -28.68
CA ARG A 526 -4.98 -8.26 -28.67
C ARG A 526 -4.77 -7.70 -30.07
N LYS A 527 -4.05 -8.43 -30.92
CA LYS A 527 -3.84 -8.04 -32.33
C LYS A 527 -5.16 -7.96 -33.08
N TYR A 528 -6.07 -8.91 -32.87
CA TYR A 528 -7.40 -8.90 -33.50
C TYR A 528 -8.24 -7.72 -32.99
N LEU A 529 -8.21 -7.44 -31.68
CA LEU A 529 -8.95 -6.34 -31.07
C LEU A 529 -8.39 -4.95 -31.41
N SER A 530 -7.09 -4.84 -31.79
CA SER A 530 -6.43 -3.56 -32.08
C SER A 530 -7.04 -2.81 -33.28
N ASP A 531 -7.71 -3.53 -34.18
CA ASP A 531 -8.38 -2.94 -35.34
C ASP A 531 -9.81 -2.45 -35.02
N MET A 532 -10.28 -2.68 -33.79
CA MET A 532 -11.61 -2.30 -33.32
C MET A 532 -11.57 -1.05 -32.45
N THR A 533 -12.70 -0.35 -32.36
CA THR A 533 -12.85 0.68 -31.31
C THR A 533 -12.95 0.02 -29.93
N PRO A 534 -12.57 0.70 -28.83
CA PRO A 534 -12.67 0.12 -27.47
C PRO A 534 -14.08 -0.43 -27.15
N VAL A 535 -15.12 0.18 -27.72
CA VAL A 535 -16.51 -0.26 -27.52
C VAL A 535 -16.79 -1.56 -28.26
N GLU A 536 -16.43 -1.65 -29.51
CA GLU A 536 -16.60 -2.86 -30.32
C GLU A 536 -15.78 -4.02 -29.77
N ALA A 537 -14.54 -3.76 -29.35
CA ALA A 537 -13.68 -4.75 -28.72
C ALA A 537 -14.31 -5.32 -27.44
N MET A 538 -14.90 -4.45 -26.61
CA MET A 538 -15.51 -4.86 -25.36
C MET A 538 -16.83 -5.59 -25.55
N GLU A 539 -17.68 -5.14 -26.49
CA GLU A 539 -18.93 -5.82 -26.87
C GLU A 539 -18.63 -7.21 -27.48
N PHE A 540 -17.58 -7.31 -28.29
CA PHE A 540 -17.11 -8.60 -28.82
C PHE A 540 -16.67 -9.54 -27.68
N LEU A 541 -15.82 -9.04 -26.74
CA LEU A 541 -15.37 -9.84 -25.60
C LEU A 541 -16.53 -10.30 -24.73
N GLN A 542 -17.48 -9.41 -24.41
CA GLN A 542 -18.65 -9.78 -23.61
C GLN A 542 -19.46 -10.91 -24.28
N LYS A 543 -19.63 -10.82 -25.59
CA LYS A 543 -20.37 -11.85 -26.35
C LYS A 543 -19.63 -13.18 -26.33
N GLN A 544 -18.33 -13.19 -26.61
CA GLN A 544 -17.54 -14.43 -26.72
C GLN A 544 -17.24 -15.06 -25.36
N MET A 545 -16.81 -14.26 -24.39
CA MET A 545 -16.53 -14.74 -23.04
C MET A 545 -17.80 -15.13 -22.27
N GLY A 546 -18.95 -14.55 -22.63
CA GLY A 546 -20.25 -14.95 -22.06
C GLY A 546 -20.73 -16.34 -22.47
N LEU A 547 -20.08 -16.98 -23.46
CA LEU A 547 -20.36 -18.37 -23.88
C LEU A 547 -19.54 -19.40 -23.08
N THR A 548 -18.62 -18.95 -22.22
CA THR A 548 -17.69 -19.79 -21.47
C THR A 548 -17.64 -19.35 -20.01
N ASP A 549 -17.40 -20.29 -19.11
CA ASP A 549 -17.34 -20.01 -17.67
C ASP A 549 -15.92 -19.61 -17.21
N THR A 550 -14.87 -20.07 -17.89
CA THR A 550 -13.49 -19.81 -17.51
C THR A 550 -12.68 -19.15 -18.64
N ASN A 551 -11.52 -18.58 -18.29
CA ASN A 551 -10.60 -17.99 -19.25
C ASN A 551 -9.89 -19.06 -20.08
N GLU A 552 -9.63 -20.23 -19.50
CA GLU A 552 -9.02 -21.38 -20.18
C GLU A 552 -9.94 -21.91 -21.27
N GLU A 553 -11.24 -22.08 -20.97
CA GLU A 553 -12.26 -22.44 -21.95
C GLU A 553 -12.33 -21.43 -23.08
N PHE A 554 -12.41 -20.15 -22.73
CA PHE A 554 -12.48 -19.08 -23.72
C PHE A 554 -11.26 -19.12 -24.66
N LEU A 555 -10.05 -19.23 -24.11
CA LEU A 555 -8.84 -19.35 -24.95
C LEU A 555 -8.79 -20.63 -25.75
N ALA A 556 -9.38 -21.74 -25.27
CA ALA A 556 -9.46 -23.00 -26.03
C ALA A 556 -10.38 -22.88 -27.24
N THR A 557 -11.52 -22.17 -27.12
CA THR A 557 -12.46 -21.96 -28.21
C THR A 557 -11.92 -21.08 -29.35
N MET A 558 -10.87 -20.31 -29.11
CA MET A 558 -10.23 -19.47 -30.15
C MET A 558 -9.53 -20.26 -31.26
N ASN A 559 -9.37 -21.58 -31.13
CA ASN A 559 -8.74 -22.44 -32.14
C ASN A 559 -9.76 -23.04 -33.11
N HIS A 560 -11.04 -22.71 -32.97
CA HIS A 560 -12.14 -23.11 -33.82
C HIS A 560 -12.79 -21.85 -34.39
#